data_6c68624fd234a8c9bad2bad2edfc9764
#
_entry.id   6c68624fd234a8c9bad2bad2edfc9764
#
_cell.length_a   1.000
_cell.length_b   1.000
_cell.length_c   1.000
_cell.angle_alpha   90.00
_cell.angle_beta   90.00
_cell.angle_gamma   90.00
#
_symmetry.space_group_name_H-M   'P 1'
#
loop_
_entity.id
_entity.type
_entity.pdbx_description
1 polymer ?
#
loop_
_entity_poly.entity_id
_entity_poly.type
_entity_poly.pdbx_seq_one_letter_code
_entity_poly.pdbx_strand_id
1 'polypeptide(L)'
;MLKLSQKKRKALLALAVAAAVLGANNAFAASVHDKAITESNQYGSAVRTYWKEAGVYNAKTHTYTFNEDVTLKPNASDQDFNHWTPVFGGIYIAGNKPVTIDMQGHRLDLALNVDQPKGVDNVRAVSPNAIHVSSADLVINNVKGMELSAKGSFLSAGKLRGIYVAGTNQEGAYGDGKGLASLTINNADGWENAVKFHSSQPQVENAIEVWKNTGSADLKISGMVDLYVGNDSDVITVRGGNSAYNIDKAPTAYIGGGAIKAAMGRAAVVSGGELSINSKLQDGAVVAAEGSRDVQVEGNILVKDQQKDQGILTLGMNTDKSYFKGTIFNDNGAGEVYMLLANGAQWTNESKGDYNYHNSSLKQLVGGEADAKAGNIFQKDSGSLTIDKYSGNTNIFYAHTG
;
A
#
# COMPACT_ATOMS: atom_id res chain seq x y z
N MET A 1 9.69 -6.16 -56.70
CA MET A 1 9.39 -7.19 -55.67
C MET A 1 10.37 -8.35 -55.78
N LEU A 2 11.35 -8.45 -54.90
CA LEU A 2 12.31 -9.57 -54.86
C LEU A 2 11.60 -10.83 -54.36
N LYS A 3 11.44 -11.85 -55.23
CA LYS A 3 10.93 -13.17 -54.85
C LYS A 3 12.03 -13.93 -54.10
N LEU A 4 11.98 -13.96 -52.78
CA LEU A 4 12.85 -14.85 -52.00
C LEU A 4 12.55 -16.32 -52.31
N SER A 5 13.59 -17.11 -52.58
CA SER A 5 13.45 -18.54 -52.87
C SER A 5 12.84 -19.29 -51.67
N GLN A 6 12.13 -20.39 -51.93
CA GLN A 6 11.48 -21.21 -50.89
C GLN A 6 12.45 -21.66 -49.78
N LYS A 7 13.73 -21.94 -50.12
CA LYS A 7 14.76 -22.26 -49.13
C LYS A 7 15.08 -21.11 -48.19
N LYS A 8 15.14 -19.85 -48.69
CA LYS A 8 15.35 -18.65 -47.85
C LYS A 8 14.16 -18.35 -46.99
N ARG A 9 12.91 -18.59 -47.44
CA ARG A 9 11.71 -18.46 -46.62
C ARG A 9 11.65 -19.47 -45.48
N LYS A 10 12.05 -20.76 -45.75
CA LYS A 10 12.12 -21.79 -44.71
C LYS A 10 13.20 -21.47 -43.65
N ALA A 11 14.37 -20.96 -44.11
CA ALA A 11 15.42 -20.54 -43.18
C ALA A 11 15.04 -19.33 -42.33
N LEU A 12 14.36 -18.33 -42.90
CA LEU A 12 13.84 -17.17 -42.15
C LEU A 12 12.75 -17.59 -41.15
N LEU A 13 11.88 -18.53 -41.55
CA LEU A 13 10.82 -19.03 -40.65
C LEU A 13 11.42 -19.85 -39.50
N ALA A 14 12.44 -20.68 -39.80
CA ALA A 14 13.15 -21.43 -38.76
C ALA A 14 13.93 -20.52 -37.80
N LEU A 15 14.51 -19.43 -38.31
CA LEU A 15 15.18 -18.42 -37.44
C LEU A 15 14.20 -17.65 -36.60
N ALA A 16 13.02 -17.29 -37.13
CA ALA A 16 11.94 -16.62 -36.39
C ALA A 16 11.33 -17.53 -35.32
N VAL A 17 11.16 -18.82 -35.63
CA VAL A 17 10.68 -19.82 -34.65
C VAL A 17 11.74 -20.09 -33.58
N ALA A 18 13.03 -20.18 -33.95
CA ALA A 18 14.11 -20.33 -32.97
C ALA A 18 14.23 -19.06 -32.06
N ALA A 19 14.09 -17.87 -32.61
CA ALA A 19 14.07 -16.65 -31.83
C ALA A 19 12.82 -16.56 -30.91
N ALA A 20 11.67 -17.04 -31.37
CA ALA A 20 10.44 -17.09 -30.55
C ALA A 20 10.52 -18.18 -29.47
N VAL A 21 11.17 -19.30 -29.73
CA VAL A 21 11.38 -20.37 -28.73
C VAL A 21 12.48 -19.99 -27.73
N LEU A 22 13.51 -19.26 -28.16
CA LEU A 22 14.55 -18.73 -27.26
C LEU A 22 14.03 -17.51 -26.44
N GLY A 23 13.04 -16.78 -26.97
CA GLY A 23 12.36 -15.69 -26.23
C GLY A 23 11.27 -16.16 -25.27
N ALA A 24 10.76 -17.38 -25.42
CA ALA A 24 9.67 -17.90 -24.60
C ALA A 24 10.10 -18.73 -23.38
N ASN A 25 11.41 -19.04 -23.23
CA ASN A 25 11.91 -19.88 -22.14
C ASN A 25 12.98 -19.23 -21.26
N ASN A 26 13.25 -17.94 -21.41
CA ASN A 26 13.98 -17.20 -20.42
C ASN A 26 12.97 -16.50 -19.47
N ALA A 27 12.22 -17.27 -18.71
CA ALA A 27 11.90 -16.84 -17.36
C ALA A 27 13.26 -16.77 -16.66
N PHE A 28 13.93 -15.61 -16.69
CA PHE A 28 15.08 -15.36 -15.86
C PHE A 28 14.66 -15.70 -14.45
N ALA A 29 15.31 -16.67 -13.83
CA ALA A 29 15.09 -16.94 -12.43
C ALA A 29 15.36 -15.63 -11.69
N ALA A 30 14.40 -15.20 -10.87
CA ALA A 30 14.56 -13.97 -10.09
C ALA A 30 15.90 -14.00 -9.35
N SER A 31 16.69 -12.94 -9.47
CA SER A 31 17.92 -12.85 -8.69
C SER A 31 17.57 -12.66 -7.22
N VAL A 32 18.19 -13.45 -6.36
CA VAL A 32 17.97 -13.41 -4.90
C VAL A 32 19.19 -12.80 -4.24
N HIS A 33 18.98 -11.72 -3.52
CA HIS A 33 20.03 -11.00 -2.81
C HIS A 33 19.72 -10.94 -1.30
N ASP A 34 20.72 -11.25 -0.49
CA ASP A 34 20.70 -11.15 0.98
C ASP A 34 20.87 -9.72 1.51
N LYS A 35 20.70 -8.74 0.64
CA LYS A 35 20.95 -7.32 0.91
C LYS A 35 19.66 -6.54 1.04
N ALA A 36 19.72 -5.44 1.80
CA ALA A 36 18.70 -4.42 1.88
C ALA A 36 19.13 -3.16 1.11
N ILE A 37 18.18 -2.44 0.54
CA ILE A 37 18.39 -1.09 0.02
C ILE A 37 18.23 -0.13 1.19
N THR A 38 19.31 0.50 1.62
CA THR A 38 19.30 1.44 2.75
C THR A 38 19.99 2.73 2.38
N GLU A 39 19.28 3.83 2.45
CA GLU A 39 19.82 5.19 2.36
C GLU A 39 19.39 5.98 3.60
N SER A 40 20.37 6.51 4.35
CA SER A 40 20.06 7.26 5.56
C SER A 40 21.19 8.20 5.92
N ASN A 41 20.85 9.38 6.41
CA ASN A 41 21.77 10.37 6.96
C ASN A 41 22.04 10.19 8.46
N GLN A 42 21.55 9.11 9.07
CA GLN A 42 21.65 8.93 10.52
C GLN A 42 23.07 8.89 11.04
N TYR A 43 23.26 9.56 12.18
CA TYR A 43 24.52 9.70 12.88
C TYR A 43 25.26 8.38 13.06
N GLY A 44 26.52 8.40 12.59
CA GLY A 44 27.68 7.72 13.16
C GLY A 44 27.59 6.23 13.42
N SER A 45 26.51 5.61 13.14
CA SER A 45 26.37 4.22 13.44
C SER A 45 26.35 3.34 12.24
N ALA A 46 27.36 2.65 12.30
CA ALA A 46 27.77 1.49 11.58
C ALA A 46 26.63 0.60 11.12
N VAL A 47 26.95 -0.11 10.11
CA VAL A 47 26.27 -1.27 9.54
C VAL A 47 24.98 -0.94 8.83
N ARG A 48 25.21 -0.39 7.70
CA ARG A 48 24.21 -0.32 6.65
C ARG A 48 24.76 -1.11 5.51
N THR A 49 24.16 -2.23 5.25
CA THR A 49 24.47 -2.97 4.04
C THR A 49 23.89 -2.18 2.88
N TYR A 50 24.62 -1.16 2.45
CA TYR A 50 24.27 -0.42 1.25
C TYR A 50 24.49 -1.32 0.05
N TRP A 51 23.46 -1.63 -0.67
CA TRP A 51 23.64 -2.22 -1.96
C TRP A 51 24.04 -1.13 -2.96
N LYS A 52 25.33 -0.99 -3.16
CA LYS A 52 25.90 -0.03 -4.13
C LYS A 52 26.76 -0.76 -5.15
N GLU A 53 26.20 -1.79 -5.74
CA GLU A 53 26.88 -2.57 -6.74
C GLU A 53 27.02 -1.78 -8.05
N ALA A 54 28.18 -1.85 -8.68
CA ALA A 54 28.42 -1.20 -9.96
C ALA A 54 27.45 -1.76 -11.03
N GLY A 55 26.78 -0.85 -11.74
CA GLY A 55 25.76 -1.19 -12.73
C GLY A 55 24.32 -1.24 -12.17
N VAL A 56 24.14 -1.30 -10.85
CA VAL A 56 22.82 -1.23 -10.21
C VAL A 56 22.55 0.15 -9.63
N TYR A 57 23.51 0.74 -8.92
CA TYR A 57 23.34 2.03 -8.25
C TYR A 57 24.10 3.17 -8.94
N ASN A 58 23.38 4.24 -9.27
CA ASN A 58 23.95 5.49 -9.75
C ASN A 58 23.97 6.54 -8.62
N ALA A 59 25.17 6.85 -8.10
CA ALA A 59 25.32 7.77 -6.99
C ALA A 59 25.04 9.26 -7.34
N LYS A 60 25.04 9.64 -8.61
CA LYS A 60 24.73 11.02 -9.04
C LYS A 60 23.22 11.30 -9.01
N THR A 61 22.43 10.31 -9.36
CA THR A 61 20.97 10.42 -9.43
C THR A 61 20.26 9.73 -8.27
N HIS A 62 20.99 9.05 -7.38
CA HIS A 62 20.42 8.19 -6.33
C HIS A 62 19.40 7.19 -6.86
N THR A 63 19.73 6.53 -7.99
CA THR A 63 18.85 5.61 -8.69
C THR A 63 19.43 4.19 -8.67
N TYR A 64 18.60 3.25 -8.27
CA TYR A 64 18.82 1.81 -8.46
C TYR A 64 18.09 1.39 -9.72
N THR A 65 18.75 0.67 -10.62
CA THR A 65 18.16 0.18 -11.88
C THR A 65 18.31 -1.32 -11.96
N PHE A 66 17.21 -2.02 -12.13
CA PHE A 66 17.15 -3.47 -12.27
C PHE A 66 16.56 -3.84 -13.62
N ASN A 67 17.18 -4.77 -14.30
CA ASN A 67 16.77 -5.28 -15.61
C ASN A 67 16.33 -6.75 -15.56
N GLU A 68 16.00 -7.23 -14.37
CA GLU A 68 15.52 -8.58 -14.08
C GLU A 68 14.59 -8.59 -12.87
N ASP A 69 13.85 -9.66 -12.66
CA ASP A 69 13.09 -9.85 -11.43
C ASP A 69 14.05 -10.00 -10.25
N VAL A 70 13.77 -9.27 -9.17
CA VAL A 70 14.63 -9.20 -7.98
C VAL A 70 13.87 -9.58 -6.73
N THR A 71 14.47 -10.43 -5.91
CA THR A 71 14.03 -10.69 -4.54
C THR A 71 15.09 -10.20 -3.56
N LEU A 72 14.77 -9.21 -2.75
CA LEU A 72 15.59 -8.80 -1.61
C LEU A 72 15.22 -9.65 -0.39
N LYS A 73 16.22 -10.35 0.16
CA LYS A 73 16.04 -11.31 1.26
C LYS A 73 17.00 -11.02 2.41
N PRO A 74 16.95 -9.83 3.01
CA PRO A 74 17.83 -9.50 4.12
C PRO A 74 17.51 -10.36 5.34
N ASN A 75 18.56 -10.65 6.12
CA ASN A 75 18.47 -11.40 7.35
C ASN A 75 18.70 -10.47 8.55
N ALA A 76 17.84 -10.55 9.56
CA ALA A 76 17.98 -9.77 10.78
C ALA A 76 19.30 -10.07 11.53
N SER A 77 19.81 -11.32 11.46
CA SER A 77 21.09 -11.69 12.08
C SER A 77 22.30 -10.93 11.53
N ASP A 78 22.19 -10.40 10.32
CA ASP A 78 23.28 -9.70 9.64
C ASP A 78 23.27 -8.19 9.94
N GLN A 79 22.34 -7.73 10.78
CA GLN A 79 22.19 -6.32 11.15
C GLN A 79 22.64 -6.08 12.60
N ASP A 80 23.29 -4.93 12.82
CA ASP A 80 23.72 -4.54 14.15
C ASP A 80 22.55 -3.97 14.96
N PHE A 81 22.05 -4.75 15.92
CA PHE A 81 20.97 -4.36 16.81
C PHE A 81 21.42 -3.55 18.03
N ASN A 82 22.70 -3.22 18.14
CA ASN A 82 23.26 -2.52 19.30
C ASN A 82 22.88 -1.04 19.38
N HIS A 83 22.12 -0.52 18.41
CA HIS A 83 21.73 0.89 18.35
C HIS A 83 20.29 1.14 18.80
N TRP A 84 20.04 2.34 19.32
CA TRP A 84 18.81 2.75 20.00
C TRP A 84 17.50 2.63 19.20
N THR A 85 17.58 2.50 17.87
CA THR A 85 16.43 2.32 16.98
C THR A 85 16.80 1.41 15.82
N PRO A 86 16.87 0.11 16.00
CA PRO A 86 17.10 -0.79 14.90
C PRO A 86 15.87 -0.80 14.00
N VAL A 87 15.97 -0.19 12.83
CA VAL A 87 15.00 -0.35 11.76
C VAL A 87 15.49 -1.48 10.87
N PHE A 88 14.70 -2.55 10.84
CA PHE A 88 14.95 -3.67 9.96
C PHE A 88 13.97 -3.62 8.79
N GLY A 89 14.46 -3.74 7.58
CA GLY A 89 13.62 -3.71 6.39
C GLY A 89 14.32 -4.16 5.13
N GLY A 90 13.53 -4.48 4.11
CA GLY A 90 14.03 -4.74 2.76
C GLY A 90 14.47 -3.43 2.08
N ILE A 91 13.67 -2.38 2.25
CA ILE A 91 13.97 -1.03 1.79
C ILE A 91 13.78 -0.08 2.97
N TYR A 92 14.84 0.66 3.33
CA TYR A 92 14.81 1.71 4.34
C TYR A 92 15.41 3.00 3.80
N ILE A 93 14.58 4.01 3.63
CA ILE A 93 14.99 5.32 3.12
C ILE A 93 14.70 6.38 4.19
N ALA A 94 15.75 7.06 4.62
CA ALA A 94 15.66 8.17 5.56
C ALA A 94 16.71 9.25 5.19
N GLY A 95 16.29 10.49 5.08
CA GLY A 95 17.19 11.60 4.77
C GLY A 95 16.66 12.50 3.65
N ASN A 96 17.51 13.45 3.23
CA ASN A 96 17.10 14.57 2.37
C ASN A 96 17.29 14.35 0.87
N LYS A 97 17.67 13.16 0.46
CA LYS A 97 17.92 12.89 -0.97
C LYS A 97 16.83 11.98 -1.51
N PRO A 98 16.14 12.38 -2.59
CA PRO A 98 15.22 11.52 -3.28
C PRO A 98 15.93 10.25 -3.77
N VAL A 99 15.29 9.11 -3.60
CA VAL A 99 15.76 7.80 -4.09
C VAL A 99 14.79 7.27 -5.11
N THR A 100 15.29 6.75 -6.21
CA THR A 100 14.51 6.07 -7.24
C THR A 100 14.95 4.62 -7.35
N ILE A 101 13.99 3.72 -7.43
CA ILE A 101 14.18 2.32 -7.82
C ILE A 101 13.45 2.14 -9.14
N ASP A 102 14.16 1.91 -10.23
CA ASP A 102 13.59 1.66 -11.56
C ASP A 102 13.70 0.16 -11.88
N MET A 103 12.55 -0.50 -11.91
CA MET A 103 12.46 -1.94 -12.16
C MET A 103 12.37 -2.31 -13.63
N GLN A 104 12.28 -1.34 -14.54
CA GLN A 104 12.20 -1.56 -15.99
C GLN A 104 11.17 -2.62 -16.44
N GLY A 105 10.06 -2.74 -15.73
CA GLY A 105 8.99 -3.71 -16.02
C GLY A 105 9.19 -5.08 -15.34
N HIS A 106 10.11 -5.19 -14.40
CA HIS A 106 10.39 -6.40 -13.63
C HIS A 106 9.72 -6.38 -12.26
N ARG A 107 9.66 -7.54 -11.59
CA ARG A 107 9.14 -7.69 -10.23
C ARG A 107 10.18 -7.29 -9.18
N LEU A 108 9.70 -6.76 -8.06
CA LEU A 108 10.52 -6.50 -6.87
C LEU A 108 9.85 -7.14 -5.65
N ASP A 109 10.37 -8.26 -5.19
CA ASP A 109 9.84 -8.95 -4.02
C ASP A 109 10.73 -8.73 -2.80
N LEU A 110 10.12 -8.55 -1.63
CA LEU A 110 10.80 -8.34 -0.35
C LEU A 110 10.44 -9.49 0.59
N ALA A 111 11.42 -10.34 0.90
CA ALA A 111 11.26 -11.52 1.75
C ALA A 111 12.15 -11.41 2.99
N LEU A 112 11.66 -10.75 4.04
CA LEU A 112 12.42 -10.53 5.26
C LEU A 112 12.54 -11.81 6.08
N ASN A 113 13.76 -12.12 6.55
CA ASN A 113 13.98 -13.09 7.60
C ASN A 113 14.24 -12.36 8.91
N VAL A 114 13.27 -12.43 9.85
CA VAL A 114 13.26 -11.70 11.11
C VAL A 114 13.56 -12.62 12.31
N ASP A 115 14.32 -13.69 12.11
CA ASP A 115 14.78 -14.52 13.22
C ASP A 115 15.70 -13.72 14.13
N GLN A 116 15.45 -13.84 15.43
CA GLN A 116 16.29 -13.17 16.43
C GLN A 116 17.72 -13.71 16.37
N PRO A 117 18.75 -12.83 16.33
CA PRO A 117 20.13 -13.26 16.42
C PRO A 117 20.41 -14.03 17.72
N LYS A 118 21.15 -15.12 17.65
CA LYS A 118 21.55 -15.90 18.82
C LYS A 118 22.43 -15.05 19.74
N GLY A 119 22.11 -15.04 21.03
CA GLY A 119 22.91 -14.35 22.06
C GLY A 119 22.57 -12.88 22.26
N VAL A 120 21.48 -12.38 21.68
CA VAL A 120 20.99 -11.01 21.90
C VAL A 120 19.78 -11.07 22.83
N ASP A 121 20.01 -11.05 24.14
CA ASP A 121 18.95 -11.22 25.15
C ASP A 121 18.05 -10.00 25.34
N ASN A 122 18.41 -8.84 24.79
CA ASN A 122 17.71 -7.57 24.96
C ASN A 122 17.51 -6.83 23.64
N VAL A 123 16.97 -7.48 22.63
CA VAL A 123 16.53 -6.75 21.42
C VAL A 123 15.35 -5.89 21.83
N ARG A 124 15.60 -4.61 22.04
CA ARG A 124 14.53 -3.61 22.13
C ARG A 124 13.73 -3.68 20.85
N ALA A 125 12.43 -3.66 20.99
CA ALA A 125 11.43 -3.88 19.98
C ALA A 125 11.89 -3.52 18.54
N VAL A 126 12.32 -4.51 17.79
CA VAL A 126 12.57 -4.37 16.37
C VAL A 126 11.20 -4.27 15.69
N SER A 127 10.95 -3.19 15.00
CA SER A 127 9.75 -3.06 14.17
C SER A 127 10.12 -3.31 12.71
N PRO A 128 10.08 -4.56 12.23
CA PRO A 128 10.41 -4.86 10.85
C PRO A 128 9.34 -4.29 9.92
N ASN A 129 9.79 -3.56 8.89
CA ASN A 129 8.94 -3.07 7.84
C ASN A 129 9.53 -3.52 6.51
N ALA A 130 8.71 -4.09 5.61
CA ALA A 130 9.25 -4.47 4.30
C ALA A 130 9.74 -3.23 3.55
N ILE A 131 8.95 -2.15 3.57
CA ILE A 131 9.36 -0.83 3.09
C ILE A 131 9.17 0.19 4.22
N HIS A 132 10.21 0.95 4.53
CA HIS A 132 10.16 2.06 5.48
C HIS A 132 10.71 3.33 4.86
N VAL A 133 9.88 4.36 4.80
CA VAL A 133 10.29 5.71 4.37
C VAL A 133 10.06 6.68 5.52
N SER A 134 11.15 7.35 5.94
CA SER A 134 11.12 8.29 7.07
C SER A 134 11.72 9.63 6.65
N SER A 135 10.88 10.64 6.52
CA SER A 135 11.27 12.00 6.11
C SER A 135 12.16 12.04 4.86
N ALA A 136 11.78 11.24 3.88
CA ALA A 136 12.51 11.06 2.63
C ALA A 136 11.53 10.84 1.49
N ASP A 137 12.03 10.94 0.27
CA ASP A 137 11.27 10.64 -0.95
C ASP A 137 11.77 9.35 -1.58
N LEU A 138 10.88 8.37 -1.74
CA LEU A 138 11.14 7.14 -2.47
C LEU A 138 10.15 6.98 -3.62
N VAL A 139 10.68 6.72 -4.81
CA VAL A 139 9.88 6.38 -5.98
C VAL A 139 10.32 5.00 -6.49
N ILE A 140 9.37 4.07 -6.57
CA ILE A 140 9.56 2.75 -7.20
C ILE A 140 8.82 2.79 -8.54
N ASN A 141 9.58 2.88 -9.62
CA ASN A 141 9.05 3.03 -10.97
C ASN A 141 9.09 1.73 -11.77
N ASN A 142 8.17 1.65 -12.73
CA ASN A 142 8.14 0.60 -13.74
C ASN A 142 8.17 -0.81 -13.14
N VAL A 143 7.56 -0.98 -11.95
CA VAL A 143 7.53 -2.29 -11.29
C VAL A 143 6.33 -3.09 -11.79
N LYS A 144 6.59 -4.31 -12.25
CA LYS A 144 5.53 -5.21 -12.72
C LYS A 144 4.59 -5.60 -11.59
N GLY A 145 5.14 -5.87 -10.42
CA GLY A 145 4.40 -6.19 -9.19
C GLY A 145 5.35 -6.44 -8.04
N MET A 146 4.82 -6.56 -6.83
CA MET A 146 5.59 -6.74 -5.61
C MET A 146 4.93 -7.76 -4.69
N GLU A 147 5.75 -8.56 -4.00
CA GLU A 147 5.30 -9.36 -2.87
C GLU A 147 6.12 -8.98 -1.64
N LEU A 148 5.42 -8.55 -0.59
CA LEU A 148 6.03 -8.16 0.68
C LEU A 148 5.74 -9.25 1.69
N SER A 149 6.77 -9.92 2.19
CA SER A 149 6.64 -11.01 3.15
C SER A 149 7.69 -10.93 4.24
N ALA A 150 7.37 -11.49 5.40
CA ALA A 150 8.31 -11.66 6.49
C ALA A 150 8.11 -13.05 7.12
N LYS A 151 9.21 -13.69 7.49
CA LYS A 151 9.23 -14.99 8.17
C LYS A 151 10.15 -14.89 9.37
N GLY A 152 9.94 -15.79 10.33
CA GLY A 152 10.76 -15.89 11.52
C GLY A 152 10.03 -15.56 12.81
N SER A 153 10.73 -15.73 13.94
CA SER A 153 10.19 -15.45 15.27
C SER A 153 10.92 -14.24 15.86
N PHE A 154 10.19 -13.20 16.19
CA PHE A 154 10.73 -12.12 17.01
C PHE A 154 10.12 -12.17 18.40
N LEU A 155 10.99 -12.10 19.41
CA LEU A 155 10.64 -12.36 20.81
C LEU A 155 10.14 -11.13 21.56
N SER A 156 10.05 -9.98 20.96
CA SER A 156 9.62 -8.77 21.66
C SER A 156 8.41 -8.12 21.03
N ALA A 157 7.85 -7.12 21.69
CA ALA A 157 6.71 -6.33 21.25
C ALA A 157 6.93 -5.55 19.92
N GLY A 158 7.81 -6.05 19.07
CA GLY A 158 8.04 -5.53 17.73
C GLY A 158 6.81 -5.72 16.85
N LYS A 159 6.56 -4.73 15.99
CA LYS A 159 5.39 -4.70 15.15
C LYS A 159 5.81 -4.80 13.69
N LEU A 160 5.27 -5.78 12.98
CA LEU A 160 5.52 -5.98 11.56
C LEU A 160 4.56 -5.16 10.71
N ARG A 161 5.10 -4.43 9.74
CA ARG A 161 4.32 -3.74 8.71
C ARG A 161 4.83 -4.09 7.32
N GLY A 162 3.93 -4.15 6.35
CA GLY A 162 4.32 -4.22 4.94
C GLY A 162 4.97 -2.91 4.49
N ILE A 163 4.22 -1.82 4.52
CA ILE A 163 4.67 -0.48 4.14
C ILE A 163 4.47 0.48 5.30
N TYR A 164 5.52 1.22 5.64
CA TYR A 164 5.49 2.27 6.66
C TYR A 164 6.06 3.57 6.11
N VAL A 165 5.23 4.61 6.07
CA VAL A 165 5.63 5.96 5.62
C VAL A 165 5.36 6.92 6.77
N ALA A 166 6.42 7.54 7.31
CA ALA A 166 6.31 8.38 8.50
C ALA A 166 7.06 9.70 8.32
N GLY A 167 6.33 10.81 8.41
CA GLY A 167 6.93 12.14 8.45
C GLY A 167 7.48 12.47 9.83
N THR A 168 8.68 13.04 9.88
CA THR A 168 9.26 13.59 11.12
C THR A 168 10.04 14.87 10.82
N ASN A 169 9.86 15.90 11.63
CA ASN A 169 10.60 17.15 11.51
C ASN A 169 11.80 17.22 12.47
N GLN A 170 12.17 16.13 13.13
CA GLN A 170 13.31 16.11 14.02
C GLN A 170 14.61 16.21 13.21
N GLU A 171 15.28 17.35 13.32
CA GLU A 171 16.63 17.50 12.79
C GLU A 171 17.56 16.47 13.44
N GLY A 172 18.38 15.83 12.63
CA GLY A 172 19.50 15.02 13.07
C GLY A 172 19.23 13.55 13.35
N ALA A 173 18.01 13.12 13.63
CA ALA A 173 17.73 11.71 13.89
C ALA A 173 17.15 10.96 12.68
N TYR A 174 16.27 11.60 11.90
CA TYR A 174 15.48 10.91 10.88
C TYR A 174 15.16 11.75 9.63
N GLY A 175 15.83 12.86 9.35
CA GLY A 175 15.51 13.64 8.16
C GLY A 175 16.23 14.97 8.01
N ASP A 176 15.83 15.73 7.01
CA ASP A 176 16.39 17.03 6.63
C ASP A 176 15.72 18.23 7.34
N GLY A 177 14.92 17.96 8.37
CA GLY A 177 14.12 18.99 9.03
C GLY A 177 12.87 19.46 8.27
N LYS A 178 12.63 18.97 7.04
CA LYS A 178 11.43 19.34 6.25
C LYS A 178 10.20 18.55 6.64
N GLY A 179 10.39 17.44 7.30
CA GLY A 179 9.31 16.65 7.89
C GLY A 179 8.39 15.92 6.92
N LEU A 180 8.70 15.91 5.62
CA LEU A 180 7.88 15.20 4.63
C LEU A 180 8.49 13.82 4.33
N ALA A 181 7.67 12.78 4.40
CA ALA A 181 7.96 11.47 3.85
C ALA A 181 7.05 11.19 2.65
N SER A 182 7.59 10.73 1.55
CA SER A 182 6.77 10.32 0.41
C SER A 182 7.21 8.98 -0.17
N LEU A 183 6.23 8.13 -0.48
CA LEU A 183 6.43 6.89 -1.21
C LEU A 183 5.49 6.83 -2.40
N THR A 184 6.05 6.69 -3.59
CA THR A 184 5.29 6.41 -4.80
C THR A 184 5.69 5.06 -5.36
N ILE A 185 4.70 4.19 -5.59
CA ILE A 185 4.87 2.90 -6.27
C ILE A 185 4.05 2.93 -7.56
N ASN A 186 4.74 2.92 -8.69
CA ASN A 186 4.13 2.87 -10.01
C ASN A 186 4.21 1.42 -10.54
N ASN A 187 3.23 0.60 -10.11
CA ASN A 187 3.11 -0.78 -10.54
C ASN A 187 2.21 -0.91 -11.79
N ALA A 188 2.45 -1.97 -12.56
CA ALA A 188 1.63 -2.28 -13.72
C ALA A 188 0.19 -2.64 -13.32
N ASP A 189 -0.73 -2.49 -14.25
CA ASP A 189 -2.12 -2.89 -14.04
C ASP A 189 -2.27 -4.42 -14.05
N GLY A 190 -3.34 -4.89 -13.43
CA GLY A 190 -3.70 -6.30 -13.32
C GLY A 190 -3.43 -6.92 -11.96
N TRP A 191 -4.22 -7.92 -11.60
CA TRP A 191 -4.13 -8.61 -10.30
C TRP A 191 -2.79 -9.31 -10.09
N GLU A 192 -2.19 -9.84 -11.15
CA GLU A 192 -0.88 -10.49 -11.13
C GLU A 192 0.25 -9.51 -10.81
N ASN A 193 0.02 -8.22 -11.06
CA ASN A 193 0.97 -7.13 -10.88
C ASN A 193 0.72 -6.32 -9.59
N ALA A 194 -0.21 -6.77 -8.74
CA ALA A 194 -0.54 -6.08 -7.50
C ALA A 194 0.66 -6.01 -6.54
N VAL A 195 0.66 -4.98 -5.70
CA VAL A 195 1.48 -4.93 -4.49
C VAL A 195 0.81 -5.80 -3.43
N LYS A 196 1.43 -6.93 -3.08
CA LYS A 196 0.85 -7.96 -2.20
C LYS A 196 1.47 -7.94 -0.82
N PHE A 197 0.61 -8.05 0.19
CA PHE A 197 0.99 -8.33 1.56
C PHE A 197 -0.06 -9.22 2.22
N HIS A 198 0.28 -10.47 2.50
CA HIS A 198 -0.60 -11.42 3.17
C HIS A 198 0.07 -11.92 4.44
N SER A 199 -0.55 -11.69 5.60
CA SER A 199 -0.04 -12.20 6.86
C SER A 199 -1.14 -12.47 7.88
N SER A 200 -0.97 -13.56 8.61
CA SER A 200 -1.78 -13.91 9.79
C SER A 200 -0.94 -13.99 11.06
N GLN A 201 0.28 -13.45 11.02
CA GLN A 201 1.16 -13.45 12.21
C GLN A 201 0.61 -12.50 13.27
N PRO A 202 0.64 -12.90 14.57
CA PRO A 202 0.10 -12.05 15.65
C PRO A 202 0.85 -10.73 15.82
N GLN A 203 2.08 -10.62 15.34
CA GLN A 203 2.92 -9.43 15.41
C GLN A 203 2.64 -8.41 14.30
N VAL A 204 1.80 -8.74 13.33
CA VAL A 204 1.41 -7.77 12.28
C VAL A 204 0.60 -6.65 12.90
N GLU A 205 1.02 -5.42 12.65
CA GLU A 205 0.27 -4.22 13.04
C GLU A 205 -0.57 -3.69 11.88
N ASN A 206 0.02 -3.64 10.68
CA ASN A 206 -0.66 -3.17 9.47
C ASN A 206 -0.02 -3.76 8.22
N ALA A 207 -0.78 -3.90 7.13
CA ALA A 207 -0.18 -4.03 5.81
C ALA A 207 0.41 -2.69 5.35
N ILE A 208 -0.31 -1.59 5.60
CA ILE A 208 0.13 -0.23 5.25
C ILE A 208 -0.15 0.70 6.43
N GLU A 209 0.86 1.48 6.83
CA GLU A 209 0.69 2.61 7.75
C GLU A 209 1.29 3.88 7.15
N VAL A 210 0.50 4.95 7.11
CA VAL A 210 0.91 6.30 6.72
C VAL A 210 0.68 7.23 7.91
N TRP A 211 1.76 7.74 8.47
CA TRP A 211 1.70 8.45 9.74
C TRP A 211 2.35 9.83 9.69
N LYS A 212 1.55 10.85 9.98
CA LYS A 212 2.02 12.17 10.35
C LYS A 212 2.50 12.15 11.80
N ASN A 213 3.77 11.82 12.02
CA ASN A 213 4.33 11.86 13.38
C ASN A 213 4.62 13.32 13.81
N THR A 214 5.78 13.85 13.42
CA THR A 214 6.16 15.25 13.60
C THR A 214 6.30 15.98 12.25
N GLY A 215 6.12 15.26 11.15
CA GLY A 215 6.10 15.70 9.77
C GLY A 215 4.99 15.02 8.97
N SER A 216 4.70 15.48 7.77
CA SER A 216 3.66 14.89 6.92
C SER A 216 4.13 13.62 6.23
N ALA A 217 3.19 12.78 5.80
CA ALA A 217 3.46 11.55 5.09
C ALA A 217 2.51 11.37 3.89
N ASP A 218 3.05 10.99 2.75
CA ASP A 218 2.28 10.74 1.54
C ASP A 218 2.60 9.35 0.98
N LEU A 219 1.58 8.59 0.65
CA LEU A 219 1.68 7.32 -0.07
C LEU A 219 0.87 7.38 -1.35
N LYS A 220 1.46 6.91 -2.44
CA LYS A 220 0.74 6.66 -3.70
C LYS A 220 1.11 5.29 -4.25
N ILE A 221 0.14 4.40 -4.38
CA ILE A 221 0.23 3.16 -5.15
C ILE A 221 -0.67 3.32 -6.37
N SER A 222 -0.08 3.46 -7.56
CA SER A 222 -0.84 3.83 -8.75
C SER A 222 -1.64 2.68 -9.35
N GLY A 223 -1.19 1.44 -9.19
CA GLY A 223 -1.88 0.23 -9.63
C GLY A 223 -2.71 -0.43 -8.54
N MET A 224 -2.83 -1.76 -8.63
CA MET A 224 -3.62 -2.55 -7.69
C MET A 224 -2.80 -3.00 -6.48
N VAL A 225 -3.50 -3.22 -5.36
CA VAL A 225 -2.98 -3.90 -4.17
C VAL A 225 -3.72 -5.22 -3.94
N ASP A 226 -3.08 -6.13 -3.21
CA ASP A 226 -3.72 -7.35 -2.69
C ASP A 226 -3.24 -7.54 -1.25
N LEU A 227 -4.03 -6.99 -0.30
CA LEU A 227 -3.68 -6.89 1.10
C LEU A 227 -4.59 -7.77 1.94
N TYR A 228 -3.99 -8.61 2.79
CA TYR A 228 -4.70 -9.42 3.75
C TYR A 228 -4.01 -9.43 5.11
N VAL A 229 -4.79 -9.15 6.17
CA VAL A 229 -4.36 -9.25 7.57
C VAL A 229 -5.30 -10.18 8.32
N GLY A 230 -4.72 -11.27 8.84
CA GLY A 230 -5.48 -12.38 9.42
C GLY A 230 -5.69 -12.32 10.93
N ASN A 231 -5.05 -11.38 11.62
CA ASN A 231 -5.24 -11.12 13.06
C ASN A 231 -6.23 -9.95 13.29
N ASP A 232 -6.32 -9.44 14.52
CA ASP A 232 -7.19 -8.33 14.95
C ASP A 232 -6.67 -6.93 14.57
N SER A 233 -5.59 -6.87 13.80
CA SER A 233 -4.98 -5.60 13.38
C SER A 233 -5.64 -5.04 12.11
N ASP A 234 -5.44 -3.76 11.88
CA ASP A 234 -5.98 -3.06 10.73
C ASP A 234 -5.14 -3.30 9.47
N VAL A 235 -5.77 -3.36 8.29
CA VAL A 235 -5.03 -3.56 7.04
C VAL A 235 -4.34 -2.27 6.63
N ILE A 236 -5.08 -1.15 6.60
CA ILE A 236 -4.55 0.17 6.25
C ILE A 236 -4.82 1.13 7.40
N THR A 237 -3.79 1.87 7.81
CA THR A 237 -3.93 2.97 8.77
C THR A 237 -3.34 4.25 8.18
N VAL A 238 -4.17 5.31 8.12
CA VAL A 238 -3.73 6.67 7.82
C VAL A 238 -4.05 7.51 9.04
N ARG A 239 -3.01 8.09 9.67
CA ARG A 239 -3.22 8.81 10.92
C ARG A 239 -2.49 10.14 11.00
N GLY A 240 -3.19 11.15 11.47
CA GLY A 240 -2.67 12.45 11.82
C GLY A 240 -1.66 12.40 12.96
N GLY A 241 -1.00 13.48 13.18
CA GLY A 241 0.06 13.63 14.15
C GLY A 241 -0.33 14.38 15.41
N ASN A 242 0.63 14.54 16.30
CA ASN A 242 0.49 15.33 17.51
C ASN A 242 0.47 16.84 17.18
N SER A 243 -0.49 17.57 17.74
CA SER A 243 -0.67 19.04 17.56
C SER A 243 0.50 19.89 18.06
N ALA A 244 1.43 19.32 18.82
CA ALA A 244 2.61 20.03 19.32
C ALA A 244 3.54 20.55 18.20
N TYR A 245 3.42 20.03 16.98
CA TYR A 245 4.21 20.42 15.83
C TYR A 245 3.30 21.08 14.77
N ASN A 246 3.60 22.35 14.45
CA ASN A 246 2.83 23.15 13.48
C ASN A 246 3.05 22.73 12.03
N ILE A 247 2.70 21.51 11.69
CA ILE A 247 2.70 21.02 10.32
C ILE A 247 1.26 21.00 9.84
N ASP A 248 0.95 21.82 8.85
CA ASP A 248 -0.42 22.01 8.37
C ASP A 248 -0.89 20.93 7.40
N LYS A 249 0.04 20.18 6.78
CA LYS A 249 -0.33 19.15 5.82
C LYS A 249 -0.72 17.84 6.52
N ALA A 250 -1.95 17.40 6.35
CA ALA A 250 -2.44 16.08 6.77
C ALA A 250 -1.75 14.96 5.96
N PRO A 251 -1.62 13.74 6.51
CA PRO A 251 -1.09 12.60 5.76
C PRO A 251 -2.08 12.15 4.69
N THR A 252 -1.56 11.68 3.55
CA THR A 252 -2.40 11.20 2.45
C THR A 252 -1.97 9.81 1.99
N ALA A 253 -2.96 8.98 1.63
CA ALA A 253 -2.73 7.71 0.99
C ALA A 253 -3.66 7.56 -0.23
N TYR A 254 -3.08 7.25 -1.38
CA TYR A 254 -3.81 6.92 -2.60
C TYR A 254 -3.51 5.50 -3.02
N ILE A 255 -4.56 4.73 -3.30
CA ILE A 255 -4.50 3.34 -3.79
C ILE A 255 -5.34 3.24 -5.06
N GLY A 256 -4.74 2.81 -6.16
CA GLY A 256 -5.39 2.75 -7.46
C GLY A 256 -6.53 1.72 -7.56
N GLY A 257 -6.57 0.72 -6.69
CA GLY A 257 -7.60 -0.31 -6.63
C GLY A 257 -7.07 -1.60 -6.02
N GLY A 258 -7.83 -2.71 -6.11
CA GLY A 258 -7.41 -4.02 -5.65
C GLY A 258 -8.17 -4.55 -4.44
N ALA A 259 -7.58 -5.49 -3.71
CA ALA A 259 -8.17 -6.14 -2.54
C ALA A 259 -7.58 -5.62 -1.23
N ILE A 260 -8.46 -5.33 -0.26
CA ILE A 260 -8.12 -4.89 1.09
C ILE A 260 -9.00 -5.71 2.04
N LYS A 261 -8.42 -6.73 2.70
CA LYS A 261 -9.18 -7.71 3.46
C LYS A 261 -8.64 -7.89 4.87
N ALA A 262 -9.50 -7.68 5.86
CA ALA A 262 -9.26 -7.98 7.25
C ALA A 262 -10.07 -9.20 7.68
N ALA A 263 -9.45 -10.15 8.38
CA ALA A 263 -10.19 -11.29 8.92
C ALA A 263 -10.96 -10.92 10.19
N MET A 264 -10.31 -10.25 11.15
CA MET A 264 -10.87 -9.87 12.45
C MET A 264 -10.78 -8.36 12.71
N GLY A 265 -9.71 -7.70 12.24
CA GLY A 265 -9.52 -6.27 12.35
C GLY A 265 -10.36 -5.45 11.37
N ARG A 266 -9.92 -4.22 11.11
CA ARG A 266 -10.58 -3.32 10.16
C ARG A 266 -9.86 -3.30 8.83
N ALA A 267 -10.62 -3.16 7.74
CA ALA A 267 -10.04 -2.95 6.40
C ALA A 267 -9.26 -1.62 6.34
N ALA A 268 -9.77 -0.57 7.00
CA ALA A 268 -9.04 0.68 7.10
C ALA A 268 -9.39 1.47 8.36
N VAL A 269 -8.42 2.26 8.83
CA VAL A 269 -8.57 3.31 9.83
C VAL A 269 -8.03 4.61 9.26
N VAL A 270 -8.88 5.61 9.15
CA VAL A 270 -8.52 6.96 8.75
C VAL A 270 -8.75 7.87 9.95
N SER A 271 -7.67 8.25 10.63
CA SER A 271 -7.72 9.05 11.85
C SER A 271 -6.90 10.34 11.65
N GLY A 272 -7.55 11.37 11.12
CA GLY A 272 -6.88 12.63 10.79
C GLY A 272 -5.92 12.49 9.60
N GLY A 273 -6.46 12.41 8.40
CA GLY A 273 -5.72 12.25 7.15
C GLY A 273 -6.67 11.84 6.03
N GLU A 274 -6.14 11.62 4.86
CA GLU A 274 -6.93 11.25 3.68
C GLU A 274 -6.53 9.86 3.17
N LEU A 275 -7.51 8.99 2.96
CA LEU A 275 -7.39 7.73 2.22
C LEU A 275 -8.28 7.78 0.99
N SER A 276 -7.67 7.66 -0.18
CA SER A 276 -8.38 7.59 -1.46
C SER A 276 -8.15 6.23 -2.10
N ILE A 277 -9.23 5.51 -2.41
CA ILE A 277 -9.19 4.20 -3.06
C ILE A 277 -9.94 4.30 -4.39
N ASN A 278 -9.22 4.17 -5.50
CA ASN A 278 -9.76 4.22 -6.88
C ASN A 278 -10.67 5.43 -7.15
N SER A 279 -10.43 6.53 -6.45
CA SER A 279 -11.24 7.74 -6.51
C SER A 279 -10.44 8.98 -6.12
N LYS A 280 -11.00 10.14 -6.35
CA LYS A 280 -10.51 11.44 -5.88
C LYS A 280 -11.67 12.38 -5.60
N LEU A 281 -11.45 13.39 -4.79
CA LEU A 281 -12.36 14.53 -4.69
C LEU A 281 -12.02 15.53 -5.79
N GLN A 282 -13.03 15.95 -6.53
CA GLN A 282 -12.95 17.01 -7.52
C GLN A 282 -14.14 17.95 -7.34
N ASP A 283 -13.87 19.22 -7.09
CA ASP A 283 -14.90 20.25 -6.85
C ASP A 283 -15.92 19.85 -5.74
N GLY A 284 -15.44 19.15 -4.70
CA GLY A 284 -16.28 18.68 -3.59
C GLY A 284 -17.15 17.47 -3.90
N ALA A 285 -16.95 16.81 -5.04
CA ALA A 285 -17.62 15.57 -5.40
C ALA A 285 -16.61 14.42 -5.56
N VAL A 286 -17.01 13.22 -5.17
CA VAL A 286 -16.21 12.01 -5.43
C VAL A 286 -16.37 11.62 -6.90
N VAL A 287 -15.24 11.44 -7.57
CA VAL A 287 -15.18 10.96 -8.96
C VAL A 287 -14.25 9.75 -9.05
N ALA A 288 -14.44 8.93 -10.10
CA ALA A 288 -13.56 7.82 -10.37
C ALA A 288 -12.13 8.29 -10.65
N ALA A 289 -11.14 7.50 -10.21
CA ALA A 289 -9.79 7.65 -10.69
C ALA A 289 -9.67 7.20 -12.15
N GLU A 290 -8.64 7.66 -12.82
CA GLU A 290 -8.32 7.16 -14.16
C GLU A 290 -8.04 5.66 -14.14
N GLY A 291 -8.58 4.93 -15.12
CA GLY A 291 -8.32 3.49 -15.27
C GLY A 291 -9.20 2.56 -14.44
N SER A 292 -10.41 2.98 -14.02
CA SER A 292 -11.46 2.19 -13.32
C SER A 292 -11.07 0.76 -12.99
N ARG A 293 -10.47 0.55 -11.83
CA ARG A 293 -10.00 -0.77 -11.38
C ARG A 293 -11.00 -1.41 -10.43
N ASP A 294 -10.95 -2.73 -10.34
CA ASP A 294 -11.74 -3.45 -9.35
C ASP A 294 -11.29 -3.07 -7.93
N VAL A 295 -12.27 -2.89 -7.04
CA VAL A 295 -12.04 -2.62 -5.61
C VAL A 295 -12.80 -3.64 -4.78
N GLN A 296 -12.09 -4.41 -3.98
CA GLN A 296 -12.64 -5.46 -3.14
C GLN A 296 -12.26 -5.20 -1.68
N VAL A 297 -13.22 -4.79 -0.87
CA VAL A 297 -12.99 -4.49 0.54
C VAL A 297 -13.77 -5.46 1.42
N GLU A 298 -13.08 -6.10 2.37
CA GLU A 298 -13.70 -6.94 3.40
C GLU A 298 -13.17 -6.53 4.78
N GLY A 299 -14.09 -6.15 5.66
CA GLY A 299 -13.82 -5.59 6.99
C GLY A 299 -14.40 -4.19 7.15
N ASN A 300 -14.62 -3.77 8.40
CA ASN A 300 -15.15 -2.46 8.70
C ASN A 300 -14.14 -1.36 8.40
N ILE A 301 -14.61 -0.15 8.18
CA ILE A 301 -13.78 1.05 8.03
C ILE A 301 -14.13 2.02 9.15
N LEU A 302 -13.12 2.56 9.81
CA LEU A 302 -13.26 3.63 10.80
C LEU A 302 -12.73 4.94 10.21
N VAL A 303 -13.53 6.00 10.24
CA VAL A 303 -13.12 7.34 9.85
C VAL A 303 -13.37 8.30 11.00
N LYS A 304 -12.38 9.07 11.37
CA LYS A 304 -12.50 10.08 12.45
C LYS A 304 -11.45 11.17 12.28
N ASP A 305 -11.71 12.31 12.87
CA ASP A 305 -10.71 13.37 13.00
C ASP A 305 -9.67 13.00 14.07
N GLN A 306 -8.49 13.51 13.91
CA GLN A 306 -7.46 13.46 14.94
C GLN A 306 -6.87 14.84 15.15
N GLN A 307 -7.15 15.43 16.28
CA GLN A 307 -6.75 16.79 16.65
C GLN A 307 -7.25 17.82 15.61
N LYS A 308 -6.34 18.46 14.86
CA LYS A 308 -6.69 19.44 13.82
C LYS A 308 -6.83 18.82 12.42
N ASP A 309 -6.40 17.57 12.27
CA ASP A 309 -6.42 16.89 10.97
C ASP A 309 -7.79 16.18 10.81
N GLN A 310 -8.48 16.51 9.74
CA GLN A 310 -9.74 15.87 9.40
C GLN A 310 -9.49 14.47 8.82
N GLY A 311 -10.32 13.50 9.20
CA GLY A 311 -10.34 12.17 8.60
C GLY A 311 -11.20 12.18 7.32
N ILE A 312 -10.62 11.84 6.18
CA ILE A 312 -11.34 11.82 4.90
C ILE A 312 -11.11 10.48 4.22
N LEU A 313 -12.21 9.81 3.87
CA LEU A 313 -12.20 8.62 3.03
C LEU A 313 -12.88 8.91 1.70
N THR A 314 -12.22 8.60 0.59
CA THR A 314 -12.88 8.49 -0.72
C THR A 314 -12.77 7.07 -1.24
N LEU A 315 -13.90 6.47 -1.62
CA LEU A 315 -13.98 5.08 -2.08
C LEU A 315 -14.71 5.01 -3.41
N GLY A 316 -14.01 4.61 -4.47
CA GLY A 316 -14.54 4.46 -5.83
C GLY A 316 -14.78 3.00 -6.19
N MET A 317 -16.03 2.58 -6.22
CA MET A 317 -16.46 1.26 -6.69
C MET A 317 -17.31 1.44 -7.94
N ASN A 318 -16.69 1.28 -9.10
CA ASN A 318 -17.32 1.57 -10.39
C ASN A 318 -17.12 0.46 -11.43
N THR A 319 -16.95 -0.78 -10.99
CA THR A 319 -16.96 -1.98 -11.82
C THR A 319 -17.89 -3.03 -11.22
N ASP A 320 -18.41 -3.95 -12.02
CA ASP A 320 -19.30 -5.02 -11.59
C ASP A 320 -18.60 -6.09 -10.72
N LYS A 321 -17.27 -6.06 -10.65
CA LYS A 321 -16.45 -6.90 -9.77
C LYS A 321 -16.06 -6.20 -8.48
N SER A 322 -16.34 -4.90 -8.37
CA SER A 322 -16.09 -4.15 -7.15
C SER A 322 -17.13 -4.48 -6.09
N TYR A 323 -16.65 -4.72 -4.87
CA TYR A 323 -17.55 -4.91 -3.73
C TYR A 323 -16.93 -4.42 -2.43
N PHE A 324 -17.80 -4.04 -1.51
CA PHE A 324 -17.47 -3.78 -0.13
C PHE A 324 -18.37 -4.61 0.80
N LYS A 325 -17.76 -5.34 1.75
CA LYS A 325 -18.47 -6.09 2.80
C LYS A 325 -17.98 -5.59 4.14
N GLY A 326 -18.76 -4.76 4.78
CA GLY A 326 -18.43 -4.10 6.03
C GLY A 326 -19.25 -2.85 6.24
N THR A 327 -19.06 -2.21 7.38
CA THR A 327 -19.65 -0.92 7.73
C THR A 327 -18.61 0.20 7.64
N ILE A 328 -19.07 1.42 7.42
CA ILE A 328 -18.24 2.62 7.50
C ILE A 328 -18.68 3.41 8.73
N PHE A 329 -17.94 3.25 9.80
CA PHE A 329 -18.19 3.94 11.03
C PHE A 329 -17.47 5.30 11.05
N ASN A 330 -18.26 6.37 11.16
CA ASN A 330 -17.77 7.72 11.34
C ASN A 330 -17.91 8.08 12.82
N ASP A 331 -16.79 8.10 13.54
CA ASP A 331 -16.77 8.32 14.98
C ASP A 331 -17.23 9.76 15.30
N ASN A 332 -18.37 9.88 15.97
CA ASN A 332 -19.02 11.13 16.35
C ASN A 332 -19.36 12.09 15.19
N GLY A 333 -19.41 11.58 13.94
CA GLY A 333 -19.70 12.39 12.76
C GLY A 333 -18.59 13.37 12.37
N ALA A 334 -17.39 13.21 12.92
CA ALA A 334 -16.30 14.15 12.74
C ALA A 334 -15.57 13.96 11.40
N GLY A 335 -15.42 12.71 10.95
CA GLY A 335 -14.78 12.41 9.66
C GLY A 335 -15.70 12.59 8.45
N GLU A 336 -15.17 12.63 7.27
CA GLU A 336 -15.93 12.73 6.01
C GLU A 336 -15.73 11.50 5.14
N VAL A 337 -16.82 10.93 4.65
CA VAL A 337 -16.81 9.76 3.78
C VAL A 337 -17.53 10.05 2.47
N TYR A 338 -16.84 9.84 1.38
CA TYR A 338 -17.34 10.04 0.03
C TYR A 338 -17.26 8.72 -0.73
N MET A 339 -18.37 8.26 -1.28
CA MET A 339 -18.44 7.00 -2.00
C MET A 339 -19.00 7.19 -3.40
N LEU A 340 -18.31 6.64 -4.41
CA LEU A 340 -18.84 6.39 -5.74
C LEU A 340 -19.22 4.91 -5.82
N LEU A 341 -20.49 4.60 -6.12
CA LEU A 341 -21.03 3.25 -6.23
C LEU A 341 -21.83 3.11 -7.50
N ALA A 342 -21.21 2.59 -8.54
CA ALA A 342 -21.78 2.56 -9.90
C ALA A 342 -21.44 1.26 -10.65
N ASN A 343 -21.96 1.12 -11.85
CA ASN A 343 -21.63 0.04 -12.79
C ASN A 343 -21.82 -1.38 -12.23
N GLY A 344 -22.82 -1.57 -11.35
CA GLY A 344 -23.15 -2.86 -10.77
C GLY A 344 -22.28 -3.25 -9.56
N ALA A 345 -21.42 -2.36 -9.09
CA ALA A 345 -20.68 -2.55 -7.83
C ALA A 345 -21.62 -2.79 -6.65
N GLN A 346 -21.16 -3.51 -5.63
CA GLN A 346 -21.97 -3.95 -4.52
C GLN A 346 -21.40 -3.53 -3.18
N TRP A 347 -22.25 -3.02 -2.30
CA TRP A 347 -21.95 -2.81 -0.89
C TRP A 347 -22.88 -3.65 -0.02
N THR A 348 -22.33 -4.61 0.71
CA THR A 348 -23.03 -5.31 1.79
C THR A 348 -22.72 -4.59 3.09
N ASN A 349 -23.65 -3.74 3.54
CA ASN A 349 -23.55 -3.00 4.79
C ASN A 349 -23.90 -3.91 5.97
N GLU A 350 -22.87 -4.53 6.50
CA GLU A 350 -22.94 -5.53 7.57
C GLU A 350 -21.65 -5.46 8.38
N SER A 351 -21.74 -5.39 9.70
CA SER A 351 -20.54 -5.36 10.56
C SER A 351 -19.70 -6.63 10.39
N LYS A 352 -18.40 -6.47 10.31
CA LYS A 352 -17.42 -7.54 10.14
C LYS A 352 -16.33 -7.49 11.22
N GLY A 353 -15.77 -8.66 11.52
CA GLY A 353 -14.70 -8.78 12.52
C GLY A 353 -15.20 -8.55 13.94
N ASP A 354 -14.27 -8.24 14.83
CA ASP A 354 -14.52 -8.09 16.28
C ASP A 354 -15.12 -6.73 16.66
N TYR A 355 -15.16 -5.78 15.72
CA TYR A 355 -15.67 -4.44 15.93
C TYR A 355 -17.17 -4.36 15.59
N ASN A 356 -17.98 -4.15 16.61
CA ASN A 356 -19.43 -4.13 16.50
C ASN A 356 -19.95 -2.74 16.03
N TYR A 357 -19.62 -2.37 14.79
CA TYR A 357 -20.09 -1.13 14.18
C TYR A 357 -21.33 -1.40 13.35
N HIS A 358 -22.50 -0.94 13.81
CA HIS A 358 -23.76 -1.20 13.10
C HIS A 358 -24.18 -0.04 12.18
N ASN A 359 -23.72 1.17 12.45
CA ASN A 359 -24.15 2.37 11.73
C ASN A 359 -23.11 2.80 10.72
N SER A 360 -23.55 3.07 9.50
CA SER A 360 -22.71 3.64 8.45
C SER A 360 -23.14 5.08 8.16
N SER A 361 -22.15 5.97 7.94
CA SER A 361 -22.40 7.37 7.63
C SER A 361 -21.56 7.83 6.45
N LEU A 362 -22.20 8.41 5.44
CA LEU A 362 -21.59 8.99 4.26
C LEU A 362 -21.90 10.48 4.17
N LYS A 363 -20.88 11.29 3.93
CA LYS A 363 -21.04 12.70 3.53
C LYS A 363 -21.64 12.80 2.14
N GLN A 364 -21.25 11.89 1.24
CA GLN A 364 -21.77 11.85 -0.12
C GLN A 364 -21.78 10.43 -0.66
N LEU A 365 -22.88 10.08 -1.33
CA LEU A 365 -22.97 8.92 -2.21
C LEU A 365 -23.28 9.39 -3.63
N VAL A 366 -22.42 9.00 -4.57
CA VAL A 366 -22.64 9.18 -6.00
C VAL A 366 -22.92 7.82 -6.62
N GLY A 367 -24.11 7.63 -7.16
CA GLY A 367 -24.53 6.45 -7.88
C GLY A 367 -24.14 6.49 -9.36
N GLY A 368 -24.61 5.50 -10.13
CA GLY A 368 -24.43 5.46 -11.58
C GLY A 368 -25.15 6.60 -12.28
N GLU A 369 -24.63 7.05 -13.43
CA GLU A 369 -25.32 7.96 -14.33
C GLU A 369 -26.58 7.29 -14.94
N ALA A 370 -27.43 8.05 -15.62
CA ALA A 370 -28.73 7.58 -16.11
C ALA A 370 -28.63 6.35 -17.03
N ASP A 371 -27.57 6.27 -17.83
CA ASP A 371 -27.33 5.17 -18.76
C ASP A 371 -26.39 4.08 -18.20
N ALA A 372 -25.86 4.27 -17.00
CA ALA A 372 -24.97 3.33 -16.35
C ALA A 372 -25.75 2.37 -15.44
N LYS A 373 -25.25 1.14 -15.28
CA LYS A 373 -25.80 0.20 -14.33
C LYS A 373 -25.69 0.75 -12.91
N ALA A 374 -26.82 0.77 -12.18
CA ALA A 374 -26.86 1.23 -10.80
C ALA A 374 -25.92 0.40 -9.90
N GLY A 375 -25.33 1.04 -8.90
CA GLY A 375 -24.72 0.35 -7.78
C GLY A 375 -25.78 -0.26 -6.86
N ASN A 376 -25.39 -1.23 -6.05
CA ASN A 376 -26.31 -1.96 -5.17
C ASN A 376 -25.83 -1.91 -3.72
N ILE A 377 -26.70 -1.53 -2.80
CA ILE A 377 -26.48 -1.57 -1.35
C ILE A 377 -27.39 -2.63 -0.75
N PHE A 378 -26.80 -3.58 -0.05
CA PHE A 378 -27.51 -4.61 0.72
C PHE A 378 -27.37 -4.29 2.19
N GLN A 379 -28.42 -3.72 2.79
CA GLN A 379 -28.49 -3.46 4.22
C GLN A 379 -28.82 -4.75 4.95
N LYS A 380 -27.86 -5.33 5.66
CA LYS A 380 -27.98 -6.62 6.34
C LYS A 380 -28.21 -6.48 7.84
N ASP A 381 -27.53 -5.51 8.47
CA ASP A 381 -27.66 -5.25 9.91
C ASP A 381 -28.86 -4.36 10.22
N SER A 382 -29.32 -4.43 11.46
CA SER A 382 -30.34 -3.53 12.02
C SER A 382 -29.84 -2.08 12.20
N GLY A 383 -28.58 -1.81 11.84
CA GLY A 383 -27.99 -0.48 11.92
C GLY A 383 -28.51 0.49 10.87
N SER A 384 -28.23 1.76 11.06
CA SER A 384 -28.62 2.81 10.14
C SER A 384 -27.58 3.04 9.05
N LEU A 385 -28.05 3.46 7.87
CA LEU A 385 -27.26 4.07 6.82
C LEU A 385 -27.67 5.53 6.67
N THR A 386 -26.78 6.45 7.01
CA THR A 386 -27.01 7.89 6.84
C THR A 386 -26.22 8.41 5.65
N ILE A 387 -26.87 9.19 4.79
CA ILE A 387 -26.26 9.81 3.60
C ILE A 387 -26.68 11.27 3.59
N ASP A 388 -25.71 12.21 3.71
CA ASP A 388 -26.00 13.64 3.72
C ASP A 388 -26.33 14.18 2.32
N LYS A 389 -25.57 13.73 1.30
CA LYS A 389 -25.78 14.12 -0.09
C LYS A 389 -25.84 12.90 -0.98
N TYR A 390 -26.82 12.84 -1.87
CA TYR A 390 -27.01 11.74 -2.82
C TYR A 390 -27.21 12.28 -4.22
N SER A 391 -26.59 11.61 -5.19
CA SER A 391 -26.81 11.85 -6.63
C SER A 391 -26.62 10.57 -7.44
N GLY A 392 -27.22 10.51 -8.63
CA GLY A 392 -27.15 9.33 -9.51
C GLY A 392 -28.11 8.22 -9.11
N ASN A 393 -27.87 6.99 -9.59
CA ASN A 393 -28.74 5.84 -9.40
C ASN A 393 -28.08 4.75 -8.55
N THR A 394 -28.75 4.37 -7.47
CA THR A 394 -28.34 3.28 -6.57
C THR A 394 -29.54 2.50 -6.09
N ASN A 395 -29.47 1.18 -6.11
CA ASN A 395 -30.51 0.31 -5.54
C ASN A 395 -30.17 0.02 -4.07
N ILE A 396 -31.15 0.13 -3.19
CA ILE A 396 -30.97 -0.21 -1.76
C ILE A 396 -31.94 -1.35 -1.44
N PHE A 397 -31.37 -2.46 -0.95
CA PHE A 397 -32.10 -3.66 -0.56
C PHE A 397 -32.00 -3.83 0.95
N TYR A 398 -33.13 -3.98 1.62
CA TYR A 398 -33.20 -4.26 3.06
C TYR A 398 -33.41 -5.75 3.28
N ALA A 399 -32.65 -6.36 4.19
CA ALA A 399 -32.94 -7.71 4.64
C ALA A 399 -34.29 -7.67 5.41
N HIS A 400 -35.28 -8.39 4.91
CA HIS A 400 -36.53 -8.56 5.63
C HIS A 400 -36.25 -9.56 6.77
N THR A 401 -36.16 -9.06 8.01
CA THR A 401 -36.24 -9.92 9.20
C THR A 401 -37.73 -10.24 9.37
N GLY A 402 -38.15 -11.35 8.74
CA GLY A 402 -39.48 -11.93 8.98
C GLY A 402 -39.53 -12.67 10.31
#